data_150ec8d64e77250a3d24c0bc25f7c63a
#
_entry.id   150ec8d64e77250a3d24c0bc25f7c63a
#
_cell.length_a   1.000
_cell.length_b   1.000
_cell.length_c   1.000
_cell.angle_alpha   90.00
_cell.angle_beta   90.00
_cell.angle_gamma   90.00
#
_symmetry.space_group_name_H-M   'P 1'
#
loop_
_entity.id
_entity.type
_entity.pdbx_description
1 polymer ?
#
loop_
_entity_poly.entity_id
_entity_poly.type
_entity_poly.pdbx_seq_one_letter_code
_entity_poly.pdbx_strand_id
1 'polypeptide(L)'
;MKKSNLDKSSARYKEGTRTIIAFIFIALLFLSIALYITFLGVFKGEEYMNHPANQRQWIAEQNTLRGDITDRYGELLAYSEKDKEGNQKRIYKYPKLFAHVIGYSSKVYGKSQLELTYNKNLAGLSEVAGITGAFGETKKGDTVQLTISQKLQKKASELIGDRNGAVVAMNPKTGEILCMVSTPSFDSTPETLADRWETLSQSEESPFLNRAVSGLYPPGSIIKTIILSAALENGLEDEVINDKGSIEINDVTFPNTKNKAYGEIDLEQAYNVSSNVAFINLGVKLGDETVKSYYEKFGIGNQFDFELPMYKSKFGYSKRMTDDQVALASIGQGNVLVTPLQMAIMTSVIANGGNVIKPYLVKKVVNPLGVTIESGSTSIMNRAIKETTAQTVKDYMVSTVENGTASRAGVRGIKVAGKTGTAENEKEGKEHAWFVGFAPADDPQIAIAVVLEYNGGTGGSNSAPIASELFNYWINYLNK
;
A
#
# COMPACT_ATOMS: atom_id res chain seq x y z
N MET A 1 78.76 37.47 9.84
CA MET A 1 78.27 36.42 8.88
C MET A 1 77.29 35.37 9.46
N LYS A 2 76.86 35.36 10.72
CA LYS A 2 75.94 34.37 11.32
C LYS A 2 74.43 34.72 11.22
N LYS A 3 74.04 35.98 11.01
CA LYS A 3 72.62 36.37 10.93
C LYS A 3 71.93 36.02 9.58
N SER A 4 72.67 35.94 8.46
CA SER A 4 72.07 35.67 7.16
C SER A 4 71.66 34.20 6.91
N ASN A 5 72.25 33.27 7.68
CA ASN A 5 71.94 31.83 7.51
C ASN A 5 70.69 31.40 8.33
N LEU A 6 70.39 32.07 9.47
CA LEU A 6 69.18 31.80 10.25
C LEU A 6 67.92 32.28 9.56
N ASP A 7 67.98 33.39 8.84
CA ASP A 7 66.85 33.95 8.09
C ASP A 7 66.46 33.09 6.89
N LYS A 8 67.46 32.53 6.17
CA LYS A 8 67.25 31.61 5.03
C LYS A 8 66.69 30.25 5.47
N SER A 9 67.02 29.74 6.66
CA SER A 9 66.51 28.48 7.18
C SER A 9 65.04 28.65 7.65
N SER A 10 64.66 29.76 8.25
CA SER A 10 63.30 30.08 8.65
C SER A 10 62.39 30.34 7.46
N ALA A 11 62.88 30.95 6.39
CA ALA A 11 62.12 31.15 5.15
C ALA A 11 61.85 29.80 4.45
N ARG A 12 62.83 28.93 4.31
CA ARG A 12 62.70 27.57 3.75
C ARG A 12 61.75 26.70 4.56
N TYR A 13 61.77 26.81 5.90
CA TYR A 13 60.82 26.09 6.76
C TYR A 13 59.38 26.59 6.55
N LYS A 14 59.14 27.88 6.45
CA LYS A 14 57.82 28.48 6.16
C LYS A 14 57.32 28.10 4.77
N GLU A 15 58.16 28.04 3.74
CA GLU A 15 57.80 27.58 2.41
C GLU A 15 57.44 26.07 2.41
N GLY A 16 58.21 25.24 3.07
CA GLY A 16 57.93 23.81 3.21
C GLY A 16 56.56 23.57 3.93
N THR A 17 56.27 24.32 5.00
CA THR A 17 55.01 24.23 5.70
C THR A 17 53.82 24.66 4.83
N ARG A 18 53.94 25.74 4.03
CA ARG A 18 52.89 26.18 3.10
C ARG A 18 52.64 25.14 2.02
N THR A 19 53.69 24.51 1.51
CA THR A 19 53.54 23.46 0.50
C THR A 19 52.84 22.21 1.10
N ILE A 20 53.16 21.79 2.30
CA ILE A 20 52.48 20.69 2.98
C ILE A 20 51.00 21.03 3.23
N ILE A 21 50.68 22.23 3.67
CA ILE A 21 49.29 22.67 3.86
C ILE A 21 48.51 22.64 2.53
N ALA A 22 49.13 23.11 1.44
CA ALA A 22 48.51 23.04 0.12
C ALA A 22 48.26 21.60 -0.34
N PHE A 23 49.23 20.69 -0.11
CA PHE A 23 49.06 19.27 -0.40
C PHE A 23 47.93 18.62 0.43
N ILE A 24 47.84 18.92 1.73
CA ILE A 24 46.78 18.45 2.60
C ILE A 24 45.43 18.96 2.11
N PHE A 25 45.33 20.23 1.75
CA PHE A 25 44.10 20.83 1.23
C PHE A 25 43.65 20.14 -0.07
N ILE A 26 44.56 19.90 -1.02
CA ILE A 26 44.27 19.19 -2.25
C ILE A 26 43.85 17.75 -1.98
N ALA A 27 44.53 17.04 -1.08
CA ALA A 27 44.16 15.67 -0.69
C ALA A 27 42.78 15.59 -0.07
N LEU A 28 42.41 16.55 0.80
CA LEU A 28 41.07 16.64 1.38
C LEU A 28 40.00 16.93 0.33
N LEU A 29 40.31 17.76 -0.67
CA LEU A 29 39.42 18.04 -1.77
C LEU A 29 39.16 16.80 -2.65
N PHE A 30 40.21 16.02 -2.95
CA PHE A 30 40.05 14.74 -3.66
C PHE A 30 39.28 13.72 -2.83
N LEU A 31 39.54 13.65 -1.54
CA LEU A 31 38.82 12.76 -0.63
C LEU A 31 37.32 13.13 -0.58
N SER A 32 36.99 14.42 -0.50
CA SER A 32 35.60 14.88 -0.49
C SER A 32 34.87 14.53 -1.79
N ILE A 33 35.53 14.66 -2.95
CA ILE A 33 34.98 14.27 -4.26
C ILE A 33 34.78 12.74 -4.30
N ALA A 34 35.74 11.95 -3.85
CA ALA A 34 35.63 10.50 -3.82
C ALA A 34 34.47 10.05 -2.94
N LEU A 35 34.33 10.63 -1.73
CA LEU A 35 33.20 10.36 -0.84
C LEU A 35 31.86 10.77 -1.45
N TYR A 36 31.80 11.92 -2.12
CA TYR A 36 30.59 12.39 -2.80
C TYR A 36 30.20 11.49 -3.96
N ILE A 37 31.16 11.05 -4.80
CA ILE A 37 30.89 10.10 -5.90
C ILE A 37 30.42 8.75 -5.35
N THR A 38 31.03 8.27 -4.26
CA THR A 38 30.59 7.04 -3.59
C THR A 38 29.16 7.20 -3.04
N PHE A 39 28.88 8.32 -2.38
CA PHE A 39 27.52 8.64 -1.91
C PHE A 39 26.50 8.65 -3.07
N LEU A 40 26.84 9.31 -4.19
CA LEU A 40 25.96 9.33 -5.36
C LEU A 40 25.75 7.92 -5.92
N GLY A 41 26.82 7.11 -6.02
CA GLY A 41 26.73 5.73 -6.53
C GLY A 41 25.88 4.81 -5.65
N VAL A 42 26.04 4.90 -4.34
CA VAL A 42 25.37 4.00 -3.39
C VAL A 42 23.94 4.44 -3.09
N PHE A 43 23.70 5.74 -2.86
CA PHE A 43 22.40 6.24 -2.39
C PHE A 43 21.53 6.90 -3.48
N LYS A 44 22.13 7.36 -4.57
CA LYS A 44 21.42 8.04 -5.65
C LYS A 44 21.56 7.34 -7.01
N GLY A 45 22.34 6.26 -7.06
CA GLY A 45 22.61 5.54 -8.33
C GLY A 45 21.34 5.04 -9.01
N GLU A 46 20.38 4.50 -8.26
CA GLU A 46 19.11 4.04 -8.81
C GLU A 46 18.22 5.18 -9.31
N GLU A 47 18.18 6.30 -8.60
CA GLU A 47 17.44 7.50 -9.00
C GLU A 47 17.97 8.05 -10.32
N TYR A 48 19.29 8.18 -10.44
CA TYR A 48 19.93 8.64 -11.69
C TYR A 48 19.84 7.61 -12.82
N MET A 49 19.94 6.33 -12.52
CA MET A 49 19.77 5.28 -13.52
C MET A 49 18.36 5.28 -14.10
N ASN A 50 17.34 5.49 -13.28
CA ASN A 50 15.95 5.50 -13.70
C ASN A 50 15.44 6.87 -14.17
N HIS A 51 16.31 7.89 -14.16
CA HIS A 51 15.91 9.24 -14.57
C HIS A 51 15.58 9.28 -16.08
N PRO A 52 14.45 9.91 -16.48
CA PRO A 52 14.02 9.95 -17.89
C PRO A 52 15.08 10.51 -18.87
N ALA A 53 15.93 11.42 -18.41
CA ALA A 53 17.02 11.99 -19.22
C ALA A 53 18.21 11.04 -19.43
N ASN A 54 18.24 9.85 -18.82
CA ASN A 54 19.33 8.89 -19.00
C ASN A 54 19.21 8.10 -20.30
N GLN A 55 19.62 8.70 -21.40
CA GLN A 55 19.56 8.08 -22.73
C GLN A 55 20.38 6.79 -22.88
N ARG A 56 21.43 6.59 -22.07
CA ARG A 56 22.28 5.38 -22.15
C ARG A 56 21.51 4.12 -21.84
N GLN A 57 20.59 4.16 -20.88
CA GLN A 57 19.72 3.02 -20.57
C GLN A 57 18.79 2.69 -21.74
N TRP A 58 18.17 3.70 -22.34
CA TRP A 58 17.28 3.49 -23.48
C TRP A 58 17.99 2.87 -24.68
N ILE A 59 19.24 3.25 -24.94
CA ILE A 59 20.06 2.64 -26.01
C ILE A 59 20.37 1.16 -25.68
N ALA A 60 20.72 0.85 -24.43
CA ALA A 60 20.95 -0.54 -24.01
C ALA A 60 19.66 -1.38 -24.06
N GLU A 61 18.53 -0.79 -23.65
CA GLU A 61 17.21 -1.42 -23.69
C GLU A 61 16.69 -1.66 -25.11
N GLN A 62 17.06 -0.84 -26.10
CA GLN A 62 16.64 -1.04 -27.50
C GLN A 62 17.14 -2.34 -28.11
N ASN A 63 18.28 -2.85 -27.64
CA ASN A 63 18.87 -4.10 -28.12
C ASN A 63 18.33 -5.34 -27.39
N THR A 64 17.49 -5.14 -26.36
CA THR A 64 16.91 -6.21 -25.55
C THR A 64 15.39 -6.15 -25.64
N LEU A 65 14.75 -7.24 -26.01
CA LEU A 65 13.30 -7.31 -25.97
C LEU A 65 12.84 -7.28 -24.51
N ARG A 66 12.10 -6.22 -24.10
CA ARG A 66 11.67 -6.06 -22.72
C ARG A 66 10.79 -7.22 -22.27
N GLY A 67 11.09 -7.78 -21.10
CA GLY A 67 10.47 -8.99 -20.55
C GLY A 67 8.96 -8.87 -20.34
N ASP A 68 8.32 -10.00 -20.22
CA ASP A 68 6.86 -10.07 -20.07
C ASP A 68 6.44 -9.82 -18.64
N ILE A 69 5.22 -9.31 -18.45
CA ILE A 69 4.52 -9.27 -17.16
C ILE A 69 3.28 -10.13 -17.31
N THR A 70 3.08 -11.10 -16.40
CA THR A 70 1.96 -12.03 -16.45
C THR A 70 1.18 -12.00 -15.15
N ASP A 71 -0.08 -12.44 -15.20
CA ASP A 71 -0.89 -12.68 -14.00
C ASP A 71 -0.46 -13.97 -13.28
N ARG A 72 -1.14 -14.33 -12.20
CA ARG A 72 -0.84 -15.52 -11.39
C ARG A 72 -0.97 -16.85 -12.14
N TYR A 73 -1.71 -16.86 -13.24
CA TYR A 73 -1.97 -18.03 -14.08
C TYR A 73 -1.16 -18.06 -15.38
N GLY A 74 -0.31 -17.02 -15.60
CA GLY A 74 0.51 -16.90 -16.80
C GLY A 74 -0.16 -16.14 -17.95
N GLU A 75 -1.33 -15.53 -17.73
CA GLU A 75 -1.97 -14.65 -18.72
C GLU A 75 -1.10 -13.40 -18.95
N LEU A 76 -0.77 -13.12 -20.21
CA LEU A 76 0.03 -11.97 -20.59
C LEU A 76 -0.72 -10.66 -20.28
N LEU A 77 -0.08 -9.78 -19.50
CA LEU A 77 -0.58 -8.46 -19.16
C LEU A 77 0.19 -7.36 -19.90
N ALA A 78 1.52 -7.49 -19.99
CA ALA A 78 2.37 -6.63 -20.79
C ALA A 78 3.49 -7.46 -21.43
N TYR A 79 3.85 -7.15 -22.68
CA TYR A 79 4.89 -7.81 -23.44
C TYR A 79 5.47 -6.89 -24.49
N SER A 80 6.55 -7.30 -25.15
CA SER A 80 7.18 -6.47 -26.18
C SER A 80 7.34 -7.27 -27.46
N GLU A 81 7.18 -6.58 -28.59
CA GLU A 81 7.41 -7.07 -29.94
C GLU A 81 8.37 -6.17 -30.69
N LYS A 82 9.01 -6.68 -31.73
CA LYS A 82 9.75 -5.84 -32.69
C LYS A 82 8.81 -5.48 -33.84
N ASP A 83 8.80 -4.20 -34.20
CA ASP A 83 8.13 -3.75 -35.40
C ASP A 83 8.89 -4.17 -36.69
N LYS A 84 8.35 -3.81 -37.87
CA LYS A 84 8.97 -4.13 -39.17
C LYS A 84 10.34 -3.48 -39.37
N GLU A 85 10.63 -2.43 -38.60
CA GLU A 85 11.86 -1.65 -38.63
C GLU A 85 12.88 -2.16 -37.61
N GLY A 86 12.50 -3.16 -36.78
CA GLY A 86 13.31 -3.73 -35.72
C GLY A 86 13.26 -2.97 -34.38
N ASN A 87 12.44 -1.90 -34.28
CA ASN A 87 12.28 -1.18 -33.04
C ASN A 87 11.38 -1.95 -32.07
N GLN A 88 11.68 -1.84 -30.78
CA GLN A 88 10.85 -2.45 -29.74
C GLN A 88 9.59 -1.64 -29.51
N LYS A 89 8.43 -2.32 -29.58
CA LYS A 89 7.13 -1.81 -29.16
C LYS A 89 6.67 -2.52 -27.90
N ARG A 90 6.39 -1.74 -26.81
CA ARG A 90 5.79 -2.24 -25.56
C ARG A 90 4.29 -2.29 -25.70
N ILE A 91 3.66 -3.41 -25.40
CA ILE A 91 2.23 -3.67 -25.53
C ILE A 91 1.64 -3.95 -24.15
N TYR A 92 0.63 -3.20 -23.77
CA TYR A 92 -0.18 -3.41 -22.57
C TYR A 92 -1.53 -3.98 -23.00
N LYS A 93 -1.79 -5.26 -22.69
CA LYS A 93 -3.02 -5.94 -23.11
C LYS A 93 -4.27 -5.37 -22.46
N TYR A 94 -4.13 -4.84 -21.26
CA TYR A 94 -5.21 -4.24 -20.47
C TYR A 94 -4.76 -2.88 -19.91
N PRO A 95 -4.52 -1.85 -20.77
CA PRO A 95 -3.77 -0.65 -20.40
C PRO A 95 -4.42 0.19 -19.31
N LYS A 96 -5.77 0.22 -19.21
CA LYS A 96 -6.49 0.92 -18.14
C LYS A 96 -6.61 0.07 -16.88
N LEU A 97 -6.82 -1.23 -17.03
CA LEU A 97 -7.09 -2.13 -15.91
C LEU A 97 -5.86 -2.30 -15.01
N PHE A 98 -4.66 -2.26 -15.58
CA PHE A 98 -3.41 -2.48 -14.87
C PHE A 98 -2.50 -1.25 -14.80
N ALA A 99 -2.98 -0.07 -15.18
CA ALA A 99 -2.19 1.15 -15.18
C ALA A 99 -1.53 1.45 -13.81
N HIS A 100 -2.26 1.23 -12.72
CA HIS A 100 -1.77 1.47 -11.36
C HIS A 100 -0.95 0.31 -10.76
N VAL A 101 -0.89 -0.84 -11.44
CA VAL A 101 -0.07 -1.99 -11.02
C VAL A 101 1.18 -2.08 -11.88
N ILE A 102 1.01 -2.16 -13.19
CA ILE A 102 2.12 -2.30 -14.15
C ILE A 102 2.79 -0.95 -14.40
N GLY A 103 2.00 0.11 -14.53
CA GLY A 103 2.48 1.42 -14.90
C GLY A 103 2.67 1.55 -16.42
N TYR A 104 3.63 2.38 -16.78
CA TYR A 104 4.04 2.64 -18.15
C TYR A 104 5.57 2.68 -18.28
N SER A 105 6.07 2.46 -19.50
CA SER A 105 7.45 2.67 -19.91
C SER A 105 7.48 3.61 -21.11
N SER A 106 7.90 4.85 -20.90
CA SER A 106 7.93 5.91 -21.90
C SER A 106 9.31 6.55 -21.99
N LYS A 107 9.78 6.82 -23.21
CA LYS A 107 11.03 7.53 -23.42
C LYS A 107 10.96 9.00 -22.98
N VAL A 108 9.77 9.58 -22.97
CA VAL A 108 9.54 11.00 -22.63
C VAL A 108 9.17 11.17 -21.16
N TYR A 109 8.29 10.32 -20.66
CA TYR A 109 7.70 10.46 -19.30
C TYR A 109 8.33 9.50 -18.28
N GLY A 110 9.35 8.72 -18.68
CA GLY A 110 10.02 7.76 -17.81
C GLY A 110 9.20 6.49 -17.61
N LYS A 111 9.33 5.92 -16.43
CA LYS A 111 8.68 4.67 -16.04
C LYS A 111 7.92 4.85 -14.73
N SER A 112 6.90 4.04 -14.49
CA SER A 112 6.14 4.04 -13.24
C SER A 112 5.81 2.63 -12.78
N GLN A 113 5.41 2.48 -11.51
CA GLN A 113 4.97 1.24 -10.91
C GLN A 113 5.96 0.06 -11.16
N LEU A 114 5.48 -1.15 -11.52
CA LEU A 114 6.33 -2.31 -11.80
C LEU A 114 7.30 -2.10 -12.98
N GLU A 115 6.90 -1.34 -13.99
CA GLU A 115 7.81 -0.97 -15.08
C GLU A 115 9.05 -0.20 -14.58
N LEU A 116 8.90 0.53 -13.46
CA LEU A 116 9.99 1.23 -12.79
C LEU A 116 10.74 0.29 -11.83
N THR A 117 10.03 -0.35 -10.89
CA THR A 117 10.66 -1.11 -9.80
C THR A 117 11.35 -2.39 -10.28
N TYR A 118 10.82 -3.04 -11.33
CA TYR A 118 11.43 -4.20 -11.98
C TYR A 118 12.14 -3.87 -13.29
N ASN A 119 12.55 -2.60 -13.47
CA ASN A 119 13.19 -2.17 -14.72
C ASN A 119 14.44 -2.99 -15.06
N LYS A 120 15.29 -3.29 -14.07
CA LYS A 120 16.53 -4.07 -14.29
C LYS A 120 16.23 -5.47 -14.86
N ASN A 121 15.22 -6.15 -14.31
CA ASN A 121 14.79 -7.47 -14.77
C ASN A 121 14.15 -7.40 -16.15
N LEU A 122 13.16 -6.53 -16.30
CA LEU A 122 12.42 -6.38 -17.55
C LEU A 122 13.30 -5.93 -18.72
N ALA A 123 14.31 -5.10 -18.48
CA ALA A 123 15.25 -4.63 -19.50
C ALA A 123 16.40 -5.60 -19.79
N GLY A 124 16.46 -6.76 -19.10
CA GLY A 124 17.56 -7.71 -19.26
C GLY A 124 18.92 -7.17 -18.79
N LEU A 125 18.90 -6.31 -17.78
CA LEU A 125 20.09 -5.70 -17.15
C LEU A 125 20.49 -6.41 -15.85
N SER A 126 19.81 -7.51 -15.49
CA SER A 126 20.18 -8.36 -14.35
C SER A 126 21.52 -9.07 -14.63
N GLU A 127 22.30 -9.35 -13.59
CA GLU A 127 23.63 -9.99 -13.74
C GLU A 127 23.55 -11.32 -14.49
N VAL A 128 22.46 -12.05 -14.33
CA VAL A 128 22.21 -13.34 -15.00
C VAL A 128 21.90 -13.15 -16.49
N ALA A 129 21.24 -12.06 -16.89
CA ALA A 129 20.93 -11.77 -18.30
C ALA A 129 22.18 -11.51 -19.15
N GLY A 130 23.29 -11.06 -18.54
CA GLY A 130 24.58 -10.91 -19.20
C GLY A 130 25.16 -12.22 -19.74
N ILE A 131 24.87 -13.35 -19.10
CA ILE A 131 25.35 -14.67 -19.47
C ILE A 131 24.56 -15.25 -20.65
N THR A 132 23.25 -15.04 -20.70
CA THR A 132 22.36 -15.57 -21.75
C THR A 132 22.57 -14.91 -23.12
N GLY A 133 22.96 -13.62 -23.14
CA GLY A 133 23.24 -12.89 -24.38
C GLY A 133 24.49 -13.34 -25.15
N ALA A 134 25.30 -14.22 -24.56
CA ALA A 134 26.51 -14.77 -25.20
C ALA A 134 26.19 -15.86 -26.24
N PHE A 135 24.97 -16.39 -26.28
CA PHE A 135 24.59 -17.53 -27.14
C PHE A 135 23.81 -17.15 -28.41
N GLY A 136 23.80 -15.88 -28.83
CA GLY A 136 23.37 -15.47 -30.17
C GLY A 136 21.86 -15.35 -30.41
N GLU A 137 21.02 -15.53 -29.40
CA GLU A 137 19.58 -15.28 -29.47
C GLU A 137 19.23 -13.82 -29.19
N THR A 138 18.07 -13.35 -29.66
CA THR A 138 17.55 -12.03 -29.33
C THR A 138 17.50 -11.89 -27.82
N LYS A 139 18.26 -10.96 -27.26
CA LYS A 139 18.24 -10.70 -25.81
C LYS A 139 16.82 -10.36 -25.38
N LYS A 140 16.30 -11.09 -24.42
CA LYS A 140 15.00 -10.84 -23.79
C LYS A 140 15.20 -10.62 -22.29
N GLY A 141 14.43 -9.68 -21.71
CA GLY A 141 14.38 -9.47 -20.28
C GLY A 141 13.63 -10.59 -19.55
N ASP A 142 13.75 -10.57 -18.22
CA ASP A 142 13.09 -11.55 -17.35
C ASP A 142 11.57 -11.38 -17.37
N THR A 143 10.84 -12.48 -17.18
CA THR A 143 9.38 -12.47 -17.00
C THR A 143 9.03 -12.26 -15.55
N VAL A 144 8.19 -11.26 -15.26
CA VAL A 144 7.66 -10.97 -13.93
C VAL A 144 6.26 -11.55 -13.83
N GLN A 145 6.07 -12.60 -13.03
CA GLN A 145 4.76 -13.18 -12.75
C GLN A 145 4.18 -12.60 -11.47
N LEU A 146 2.96 -12.05 -11.57
CA LEU A 146 2.26 -11.42 -10.45
C LEU A 146 1.44 -12.45 -9.64
N THR A 147 1.06 -12.04 -8.43
CA THR A 147 0.07 -12.76 -7.59
C THR A 147 -1.36 -12.39 -7.95
N ILE A 148 -1.59 -11.31 -8.70
CA ILE A 148 -2.91 -10.83 -9.13
C ILE A 148 -3.57 -11.81 -10.11
N SER A 149 -4.88 -12.00 -9.96
CA SER A 149 -5.74 -12.63 -10.95
C SER A 149 -6.35 -11.58 -11.89
N GLN A 150 -6.04 -11.66 -13.18
CA GLN A 150 -6.61 -10.75 -14.18
C GLN A 150 -8.15 -10.76 -14.14
N LYS A 151 -8.76 -11.92 -13.93
CA LYS A 151 -10.23 -12.05 -13.87
C LYS A 151 -10.81 -11.35 -12.64
N LEU A 152 -10.18 -11.50 -11.46
CA LEU A 152 -10.63 -10.81 -10.23
C LEU A 152 -10.42 -9.30 -10.35
N GLN A 153 -9.28 -8.87 -10.90
CA GLN A 153 -8.96 -7.46 -11.18
C GLN A 153 -10.05 -6.82 -12.07
N LYS A 154 -10.43 -7.52 -13.15
CA LYS A 154 -11.48 -7.07 -14.06
C LYS A 154 -12.83 -6.97 -13.36
N LYS A 155 -13.22 -8.00 -12.60
CA LYS A 155 -14.48 -7.99 -11.83
C LYS A 155 -14.52 -6.84 -10.82
N ALA A 156 -13.43 -6.60 -10.10
CA ALA A 156 -13.33 -5.49 -9.14
C ALA A 156 -13.44 -4.12 -9.83
N SER A 157 -12.79 -3.95 -10.99
CA SER A 157 -12.87 -2.73 -11.79
C SER A 157 -14.28 -2.48 -12.32
N GLU A 158 -14.99 -3.51 -12.78
CA GLU A 158 -16.39 -3.42 -13.23
C GLU A 158 -17.33 -3.03 -12.07
N LEU A 159 -17.10 -3.60 -10.88
CA LEU A 159 -17.94 -3.33 -9.70
C LEU A 159 -17.72 -1.93 -9.13
N ILE A 160 -16.50 -1.40 -9.12
CA ILE A 160 -16.26 -0.02 -8.72
C ILE A 160 -16.80 0.97 -9.74
N GLY A 161 -16.73 0.63 -11.04
CA GLY A 161 -17.22 1.46 -12.14
C GLY A 161 -16.49 2.81 -12.22
N ASP A 162 -17.24 3.87 -12.47
CA ASP A 162 -16.70 5.24 -12.60
C ASP A 162 -16.54 5.96 -11.24
N ARG A 163 -16.79 5.29 -10.11
CA ARG A 163 -16.63 5.89 -8.79
C ARG A 163 -15.15 6.00 -8.42
N ASN A 164 -14.75 7.13 -7.86
CA ASN A 164 -13.40 7.32 -7.36
C ASN A 164 -13.17 6.46 -6.11
N GLY A 165 -12.04 5.75 -6.06
CA GLY A 165 -11.75 4.90 -4.92
C GLY A 165 -10.76 3.78 -5.21
N ALA A 166 -10.74 2.76 -4.35
CA ALA A 166 -9.86 1.63 -4.51
C ALA A 166 -10.46 0.32 -3.94
N VAL A 167 -10.04 -0.78 -4.52
CA VAL A 167 -10.27 -2.14 -4.02
C VAL A 167 -8.93 -2.84 -3.89
N VAL A 168 -8.63 -3.36 -2.71
CA VAL A 168 -7.48 -4.24 -2.47
C VAL A 168 -7.99 -5.55 -1.91
N ALA A 169 -7.62 -6.66 -2.56
CA ALA A 169 -7.87 -8.00 -2.05
C ALA A 169 -6.56 -8.75 -1.91
N MET A 170 -6.39 -9.46 -0.81
CA MET A 170 -5.21 -10.27 -0.54
C MET A 170 -5.57 -11.62 0.08
N ASN A 171 -4.70 -12.61 -0.10
CA ASN A 171 -4.80 -13.85 0.65
C ASN A 171 -4.28 -13.61 2.09
N PRO A 172 -5.13 -13.73 3.12
CA PRO A 172 -4.72 -13.40 4.48
C PRO A 172 -3.69 -14.37 5.09
N LYS A 173 -3.53 -15.57 4.52
CA LYS A 173 -2.58 -16.57 5.00
C LYS A 173 -1.20 -16.42 4.37
N THR A 174 -1.15 -16.00 3.10
CA THR A 174 0.11 -15.94 2.35
C THR A 174 0.65 -14.54 2.15
N GLY A 175 -0.22 -13.52 2.15
CA GLY A 175 0.14 -12.14 1.81
C GLY A 175 0.06 -11.83 0.31
N GLU A 176 -0.28 -12.81 -0.55
CA GLU A 176 -0.44 -12.58 -1.98
C GLU A 176 -1.53 -11.53 -2.26
N ILE A 177 -1.22 -10.50 -3.03
CA ILE A 177 -2.21 -9.56 -3.55
C ILE A 177 -2.99 -10.23 -4.67
N LEU A 178 -4.29 -10.41 -4.50
CA LEU A 178 -5.17 -11.08 -5.45
C LEU A 178 -5.78 -10.13 -6.48
N CYS A 179 -6.09 -8.89 -6.07
CA CYS A 179 -6.38 -7.77 -6.96
C CYS A 179 -6.07 -6.43 -6.28
N MET A 180 -5.80 -5.41 -7.11
CA MET A 180 -5.51 -4.05 -6.66
C MET A 180 -6.00 -3.06 -7.71
N VAL A 181 -7.17 -2.47 -7.46
CA VAL A 181 -7.84 -1.52 -8.36
C VAL A 181 -7.78 -0.13 -7.76
N SER A 182 -7.49 0.86 -8.61
CA SER A 182 -7.56 2.28 -8.29
C SER A 182 -8.32 3.01 -9.40
N THR A 183 -9.26 3.86 -9.04
CA THR A 183 -10.08 4.66 -9.96
C THR A 183 -10.11 6.13 -9.50
N PRO A 184 -10.13 7.10 -10.44
CA PRO A 184 -10.10 6.92 -11.90
C PRO A 184 -8.75 6.34 -12.36
N SER A 185 -8.78 5.67 -13.50
CA SER A 185 -7.60 5.11 -14.12
C SER A 185 -7.27 5.82 -15.44
N PHE A 186 -6.13 5.53 -16.01
CA PHE A 186 -5.67 6.09 -17.28
C PHE A 186 -5.22 4.99 -18.23
N ASP A 187 -5.15 5.29 -19.51
CA ASP A 187 -4.61 4.39 -20.50
C ASP A 187 -3.07 4.52 -20.54
N SER A 188 -2.37 3.45 -20.18
CA SER A 188 -0.90 3.42 -20.05
C SER A 188 -0.16 3.18 -21.36
N THR A 189 -0.86 3.10 -22.52
CA THR A 189 -0.20 2.96 -23.82
C THR A 189 0.65 4.19 -24.13
N PRO A 190 1.86 4.02 -24.71
CA PRO A 190 2.74 5.14 -25.01
C PRO A 190 2.10 6.22 -25.88
N GLU A 191 1.28 5.82 -26.84
CA GLU A 191 0.58 6.71 -27.75
C GLU A 191 -0.46 7.57 -27.01
N THR A 192 -1.30 6.95 -26.20
CA THR A 192 -2.32 7.68 -25.41
C THR A 192 -1.68 8.59 -24.36
N LEU A 193 -0.59 8.15 -23.73
CA LEU A 193 0.14 9.00 -22.78
C LEU A 193 0.72 10.24 -23.46
N ALA A 194 1.27 10.10 -24.68
CA ALA A 194 1.81 11.23 -25.44
C ALA A 194 0.73 12.27 -25.72
N ASP A 195 -0.45 11.83 -26.14
CA ASP A 195 -1.56 12.70 -26.50
C ASP A 195 -2.26 13.34 -25.29
N ARG A 196 -2.29 12.67 -24.14
CA ARG A 196 -3.14 13.06 -23.01
C ARG A 196 -2.38 13.42 -21.73
N TRP A 197 -1.05 13.41 -21.74
CA TRP A 197 -0.25 13.62 -20.52
C TRP A 197 -0.60 14.91 -19.78
N GLU A 198 -0.69 16.02 -20.50
CA GLU A 198 -1.00 17.31 -19.89
C GLU A 198 -2.40 17.31 -19.25
N THR A 199 -3.42 16.82 -19.95
CA THR A 199 -4.78 16.70 -19.42
C THR A 199 -4.83 15.78 -18.19
N LEU A 200 -4.14 14.64 -18.23
CA LEU A 200 -4.12 13.68 -17.12
C LEU A 200 -3.37 14.22 -15.90
N SER A 201 -2.24 14.90 -16.12
CA SER A 201 -1.40 15.43 -15.05
C SER A 201 -2.01 16.63 -14.34
N GLN A 202 -2.86 17.40 -15.02
CA GLN A 202 -3.54 18.58 -14.46
C GLN A 202 -4.98 18.26 -13.98
N SER A 203 -5.43 17.02 -14.11
CA SER A 203 -6.77 16.63 -13.69
C SER A 203 -6.94 16.68 -12.17
N GLU A 204 -8.00 17.35 -11.71
CA GLU A 204 -8.38 17.39 -10.29
C GLU A 204 -8.72 16.00 -9.73
N GLU A 205 -9.13 15.08 -10.59
CA GLU A 205 -9.43 13.69 -10.21
C GLU A 205 -8.18 12.84 -9.96
N SER A 206 -6.98 13.39 -10.26
CA SER A 206 -5.68 12.73 -10.02
C SER A 206 -5.62 11.29 -10.54
N PRO A 207 -5.79 11.04 -11.86
CA PRO A 207 -5.84 9.69 -12.42
C PRO A 207 -4.50 8.94 -12.31
N PHE A 208 -3.37 9.61 -12.12
CA PHE A 208 -2.08 8.97 -11.88
C PHE A 208 -1.88 8.49 -10.43
N LEU A 209 -2.73 8.94 -9.48
CA LEU A 209 -2.64 8.52 -8.08
C LEU A 209 -3.06 7.05 -7.94
N ASN A 210 -2.14 6.20 -7.53
CA ASN A 210 -2.47 4.84 -7.11
C ASN A 210 -3.15 4.86 -5.73
N ARG A 211 -4.47 5.01 -5.72
CA ARG A 211 -5.25 5.13 -4.49
C ARG A 211 -5.12 3.93 -3.58
N ALA A 212 -4.87 2.75 -4.13
CA ALA A 212 -4.75 1.50 -3.37
C ALA A 212 -3.57 1.52 -2.38
N VAL A 213 -2.45 2.14 -2.75
CA VAL A 213 -1.21 2.17 -1.96
C VAL A 213 -0.76 3.57 -1.54
N SER A 214 -1.28 4.63 -2.18
CA SER A 214 -0.85 6.01 -1.94
C SER A 214 -2.00 6.97 -1.62
N GLY A 215 -3.27 6.55 -1.76
CA GLY A 215 -4.42 7.28 -1.23
C GLY A 215 -4.42 7.22 0.31
N LEU A 216 -4.50 8.37 0.95
CA LEU A 216 -4.54 8.50 2.41
C LEU A 216 -5.90 9.03 2.83
N TYR A 217 -6.66 8.21 3.54
CA TYR A 217 -8.05 8.48 3.93
C TYR A 217 -8.26 8.30 5.42
N PRO A 218 -9.11 9.10 6.07
CA PRO A 218 -9.62 8.75 7.40
C PRO A 218 -10.35 7.40 7.32
N PRO A 219 -10.02 6.45 8.22
CA PRO A 219 -10.62 5.11 8.17
C PRO A 219 -12.07 5.06 8.67
N GLY A 220 -12.47 6.00 9.52
CA GLY A 220 -13.75 5.94 10.20
C GLY A 220 -13.93 4.64 10.97
N SER A 221 -15.15 4.18 11.07
CA SER A 221 -15.53 3.05 11.94
C SER A 221 -14.87 1.70 11.65
N ILE A 222 -14.14 1.51 10.55
CA ILE A 222 -13.39 0.26 10.34
C ILE A 222 -12.24 0.11 11.34
N ILE A 223 -11.73 1.21 11.88
CA ILE A 223 -10.66 1.22 12.87
C ILE A 223 -11.12 0.67 14.24
N LYS A 224 -12.42 0.63 14.51
CA LYS A 224 -12.98 0.05 15.74
C LYS A 224 -12.56 -1.40 15.94
N THR A 225 -12.18 -2.10 14.87
CA THR A 225 -11.56 -3.42 14.93
C THR A 225 -10.26 -3.42 15.75
N ILE A 226 -9.43 -2.39 15.63
CA ILE A 226 -8.20 -2.23 16.44
C ILE A 226 -8.54 -1.92 17.89
N ILE A 227 -9.48 -1.00 18.13
CA ILE A 227 -9.89 -0.60 19.48
C ILE A 227 -10.58 -1.77 20.22
N LEU A 228 -11.43 -2.54 19.55
CA LEU A 228 -12.00 -3.76 20.08
C LEU A 228 -10.93 -4.77 20.49
N SER A 229 -9.95 -5.00 19.60
CA SER A 229 -8.83 -5.90 19.88
C SER A 229 -8.04 -5.43 21.12
N ALA A 230 -7.80 -4.12 21.24
CA ALA A 230 -7.13 -3.54 22.40
C ALA A 230 -7.97 -3.71 23.66
N ALA A 231 -9.28 -3.48 23.62
CA ALA A 231 -10.18 -3.64 24.76
C ALA A 231 -10.17 -5.08 25.28
N LEU A 232 -10.33 -6.06 24.40
CA LEU A 232 -10.31 -7.49 24.75
C LEU A 232 -8.96 -7.94 25.36
N GLU A 233 -7.84 -7.39 24.93
CA GLU A 233 -6.51 -7.76 25.49
C GLU A 233 -6.17 -7.02 26.79
N ASN A 234 -6.95 -6.00 27.15
CA ASN A 234 -6.73 -5.21 28.38
C ASN A 234 -7.84 -5.38 29.43
N GLY A 235 -8.60 -6.47 29.36
CA GLY A 235 -9.56 -6.87 30.40
C GLY A 235 -10.84 -6.05 30.38
N LEU A 236 -11.26 -5.58 29.20
CA LEU A 236 -12.52 -4.84 29.04
C LEU A 236 -13.60 -5.68 28.30
N GLU A 237 -13.45 -7.01 28.26
CA GLU A 237 -14.35 -7.92 27.55
C GLU A 237 -15.78 -7.91 28.07
N ASP A 238 -15.97 -7.72 29.38
CA ASP A 238 -17.27 -7.73 30.07
C ASP A 238 -17.90 -6.31 30.16
N GLU A 239 -17.34 -5.32 29.47
CA GLU A 239 -17.88 -3.95 29.55
C GLU A 239 -19.28 -3.85 28.94
N VAL A 240 -20.19 -3.27 29.71
CA VAL A 240 -21.53 -2.88 29.28
C VAL A 240 -21.59 -1.36 29.24
N ILE A 241 -21.92 -0.83 28.09
CA ILE A 241 -21.93 0.62 27.84
C ILE A 241 -23.36 1.13 27.76
N ASN A 242 -23.68 2.16 28.56
CA ASN A 242 -24.94 2.88 28.44
C ASN A 242 -24.84 3.93 27.33
N ASP A 243 -25.28 3.55 26.14
CA ASP A 243 -25.23 4.39 24.95
C ASP A 243 -26.46 5.31 24.86
N LYS A 244 -26.25 6.58 25.18
CA LYS A 244 -27.28 7.63 25.17
C LYS A 244 -27.42 8.37 23.84
N GLY A 245 -26.70 7.93 22.78
CA GLY A 245 -26.73 8.54 21.47
C GLY A 245 -25.60 9.56 21.23
N SER A 246 -24.98 10.05 22.29
CA SER A 246 -23.78 10.89 22.25
C SER A 246 -22.99 10.78 23.55
N ILE A 247 -21.71 11.14 23.49
CA ILE A 247 -20.79 11.24 24.63
C ILE A 247 -20.04 12.56 24.55
N GLU A 248 -19.80 13.18 25.71
CA GLU A 248 -19.01 14.42 25.83
C GLU A 248 -17.66 14.11 26.45
N ILE A 249 -16.59 14.59 25.81
CA ILE A 249 -15.20 14.46 26.27
C ILE A 249 -14.54 15.83 26.11
N ASN A 250 -14.06 16.42 27.21
CA ASN A 250 -13.40 17.76 27.21
C ASN A 250 -14.23 18.83 26.46
N ASP A 251 -15.50 18.97 26.80
CA ASP A 251 -16.45 19.92 26.21
C ASP A 251 -16.72 19.68 24.70
N VAL A 252 -16.27 18.55 24.13
CA VAL A 252 -16.56 18.15 22.74
C VAL A 252 -17.60 17.01 22.75
N THR A 253 -18.70 17.21 22.04
CA THR A 253 -19.77 16.22 21.91
C THR A 253 -19.53 15.34 20.68
N PHE A 254 -19.53 14.03 20.88
CA PHE A 254 -19.38 13.01 19.83
C PHE A 254 -20.69 12.21 19.69
N PRO A 255 -21.43 12.41 18.61
CA PRO A 255 -22.70 11.70 18.41
C PRO A 255 -22.48 10.33 17.74
N ASN A 256 -23.43 9.43 17.97
CA ASN A 256 -23.67 8.31 17.07
C ASN A 256 -24.28 8.80 15.75
N THR A 257 -24.19 7.98 14.71
CA THR A 257 -24.87 8.24 13.44
C THR A 257 -26.35 8.52 13.68
N LYS A 258 -26.85 9.68 13.25
CA LYS A 258 -28.22 10.18 13.45
C LYS A 258 -28.60 10.33 14.93
N ASN A 259 -27.66 10.55 15.81
CA ASN A 259 -27.84 10.70 17.26
C ASN A 259 -28.61 9.51 17.92
N LYS A 260 -28.51 8.31 17.33
CA LYS A 260 -29.26 7.14 17.81
C LYS A 260 -28.69 6.62 19.11
N ALA A 261 -29.54 6.58 20.15
CA ALA A 261 -29.26 5.92 21.42
C ALA A 261 -29.56 4.40 21.29
N TYR A 262 -28.69 3.59 21.88
CA TYR A 262 -28.83 2.13 21.88
C TYR A 262 -29.12 1.55 23.28
N GLY A 263 -29.03 2.36 24.34
CA GLY A 263 -29.24 1.92 25.74
C GLY A 263 -28.03 1.13 26.25
N GLU A 264 -28.27 0.17 27.12
CA GLU A 264 -27.22 -0.72 27.62
C GLU A 264 -26.91 -1.78 26.58
N ILE A 265 -25.65 -1.75 26.08
CA ILE A 265 -25.14 -2.66 25.06
C ILE A 265 -23.79 -3.24 25.47
N ASP A 266 -23.57 -4.51 25.18
CA ASP A 266 -22.27 -5.17 25.28
C ASP A 266 -21.34 -4.84 24.09
N LEU A 267 -20.13 -5.38 24.10
CA LEU A 267 -19.14 -5.09 23.06
C LEU A 267 -19.56 -5.63 21.68
N GLU A 268 -20.21 -6.80 21.63
CA GLU A 268 -20.69 -7.37 20.36
C GLU A 268 -21.76 -6.49 19.73
N GLN A 269 -22.76 -6.11 20.53
CA GLN A 269 -23.83 -5.23 20.09
C GLN A 269 -23.28 -3.86 19.66
N ALA A 270 -22.35 -3.29 20.45
CA ALA A 270 -21.71 -2.02 20.14
C ALA A 270 -20.94 -2.07 18.81
N TYR A 271 -20.25 -3.19 18.52
CA TYR A 271 -19.54 -3.40 17.27
C TYR A 271 -20.50 -3.58 16.08
N ASN A 272 -21.59 -4.36 16.26
CA ASN A 272 -22.60 -4.63 15.24
C ASN A 272 -23.32 -3.35 14.77
N VAL A 273 -23.70 -2.49 15.72
CA VAL A 273 -24.36 -1.20 15.41
C VAL A 273 -23.36 -0.08 15.14
N SER A 274 -22.07 -0.35 15.33
CA SER A 274 -21.00 0.63 15.14
C SER A 274 -21.12 1.88 16.01
N SER A 275 -21.46 1.71 17.31
CA SER A 275 -21.61 2.81 18.26
C SER A 275 -20.32 3.64 18.40
N ASN A 276 -20.40 4.95 18.18
CA ASN A 276 -19.30 5.86 18.47
C ASN A 276 -19.11 6.01 19.98
N VAL A 277 -20.23 6.15 20.70
CA VAL A 277 -20.25 6.30 22.17
C VAL A 277 -19.48 5.18 22.85
N ALA A 278 -19.73 3.92 22.44
CA ALA A 278 -19.08 2.76 23.03
C ALA A 278 -17.58 2.77 22.75
N PHE A 279 -17.17 2.99 21.49
CA PHE A 279 -15.76 2.92 21.11
C PHE A 279 -14.93 4.11 21.61
N ILE A 280 -15.53 5.29 21.79
CA ILE A 280 -14.90 6.42 22.46
C ILE A 280 -14.69 6.10 23.95
N ASN A 281 -15.70 5.55 24.63
CA ASN A 281 -15.59 5.14 26.03
C ASN A 281 -14.45 4.14 26.23
N LEU A 282 -14.38 3.10 25.37
CA LEU A 282 -13.31 2.11 25.40
C LEU A 282 -11.94 2.76 25.14
N GLY A 283 -11.82 3.62 24.14
CA GLY A 283 -10.58 4.29 23.84
C GLY A 283 -10.06 5.18 24.95
N VAL A 284 -10.92 5.97 25.57
CA VAL A 284 -10.56 6.82 26.72
C VAL A 284 -10.16 5.97 27.93
N LYS A 285 -10.86 4.83 28.20
CA LYS A 285 -10.48 3.87 29.25
C LYS A 285 -9.11 3.22 28.97
N LEU A 286 -8.80 2.89 27.72
CA LEU A 286 -7.51 2.34 27.30
C LEU A 286 -6.38 3.35 27.42
N GLY A 287 -6.67 4.62 27.18
CA GLY A 287 -5.73 5.73 27.22
C GLY A 287 -4.82 5.81 25.99
N ASP A 288 -4.14 6.94 25.90
CA ASP A 288 -3.29 7.34 24.77
C ASP A 288 -2.23 6.29 24.38
N GLU A 289 -1.43 5.86 25.35
CA GLU A 289 -0.30 4.93 25.09
C GLU A 289 -0.77 3.57 24.55
N THR A 290 -1.87 3.05 25.13
CA THR A 290 -2.43 1.76 24.69
C THR A 290 -3.00 1.88 23.28
N VAL A 291 -3.83 2.89 23.03
CA VAL A 291 -4.42 3.13 21.71
C VAL A 291 -3.31 3.23 20.65
N LYS A 292 -2.30 4.08 20.88
CA LYS A 292 -1.15 4.23 19.97
C LYS A 292 -0.42 2.91 19.74
N SER A 293 -0.13 2.15 20.81
CA SER A 293 0.57 0.86 20.72
C SER A 293 -0.18 -0.14 19.82
N TYR A 294 -1.51 -0.21 19.91
CA TYR A 294 -2.28 -1.12 19.06
C TYR A 294 -2.35 -0.66 17.59
N TYR A 295 -2.39 0.63 17.32
CA TYR A 295 -2.21 1.13 15.96
C TYR A 295 -0.87 0.69 15.36
N GLU A 296 0.22 0.82 16.12
CA GLU A 296 1.56 0.40 15.70
C GLU A 296 1.67 -1.12 15.53
N LYS A 297 1.08 -1.92 16.44
CA LYS A 297 1.03 -3.39 16.33
C LYS A 297 0.31 -3.85 15.06
N PHE A 298 -0.74 -3.16 14.63
CA PHE A 298 -1.43 -3.42 13.37
C PHE A 298 -0.73 -2.82 12.14
N GLY A 299 0.46 -2.26 12.30
CA GLY A 299 1.31 -1.75 11.22
C GLY A 299 1.01 -0.32 10.79
N ILE A 300 0.05 0.38 11.42
CA ILE A 300 -0.23 1.78 11.11
C ILE A 300 0.89 2.65 11.67
N GLY A 301 1.51 3.45 10.80
CA GLY A 301 2.68 4.22 11.15
C GLY A 301 4.00 3.50 10.89
N ASN A 302 4.00 2.24 10.47
CA ASN A 302 5.20 1.51 10.09
C ASN A 302 5.42 1.54 8.58
N GLN A 303 6.69 1.49 8.17
CA GLN A 303 7.10 1.33 6.78
C GLN A 303 7.48 -0.14 6.55
N PHE A 304 7.10 -0.69 5.42
CA PHE A 304 7.56 -1.99 4.95
C PHE A 304 7.89 -1.90 3.45
N ASP A 305 8.75 -2.80 2.99
CA ASP A 305 9.08 -2.87 1.57
C ASP A 305 7.94 -3.53 0.80
N PHE A 306 7.53 -2.87 -0.26
CA PHE A 306 6.52 -3.36 -1.20
C PHE A 306 6.98 -3.05 -2.64
N GLU A 307 6.53 -3.84 -3.60
CA GLU A 307 7.03 -3.76 -4.98
C GLU A 307 6.53 -2.52 -5.75
N LEU A 308 5.59 -1.78 -5.18
CA LEU A 308 5.11 -0.52 -5.74
C LEU A 308 5.47 0.66 -4.85
N PRO A 309 5.70 1.85 -5.41
CA PRO A 309 5.77 3.08 -4.62
C PRO A 309 4.51 3.25 -3.78
N MET A 310 4.66 3.39 -2.47
CA MET A 310 3.53 3.50 -1.56
C MET A 310 3.72 4.60 -0.52
N TYR A 311 2.61 5.13 0.00
CA TYR A 311 2.62 6.03 1.12
C TYR A 311 2.39 5.27 2.42
N LYS A 312 3.09 5.70 3.45
CA LYS A 312 2.95 5.20 4.81
C LYS A 312 1.63 5.71 5.41
N SER A 313 0.82 4.82 5.96
CA SER A 313 -0.33 5.18 6.80
C SER A 313 0.13 5.95 8.03
N LYS A 314 -0.64 6.93 8.49
CA LYS A 314 -0.27 7.85 9.56
C LYS A 314 -1.22 7.69 10.74
N PHE A 315 -0.66 7.51 11.94
CA PHE A 315 -1.41 7.71 13.18
C PHE A 315 -1.61 9.21 13.47
N GLY A 316 -0.64 10.04 13.04
CA GLY A 316 -0.75 11.49 13.00
C GLY A 316 -0.57 12.24 14.32
N TYR A 317 -0.33 11.54 15.43
CA TYR A 317 -0.08 12.12 16.74
C TYR A 317 1.36 11.84 17.19
N SER A 318 2.17 12.89 17.28
CA SER A 318 3.58 12.80 17.70
C SER A 318 3.80 13.05 19.19
N LYS A 319 2.82 13.67 19.86
CA LYS A 319 2.82 13.96 21.29
C LYS A 319 1.73 13.16 21.97
N ARG A 320 1.72 13.17 23.32
CA ARG A 320 0.63 12.60 24.11
C ARG A 320 -0.70 13.23 23.68
N MET A 321 -1.68 12.39 23.39
CA MET A 321 -3.02 12.80 23.01
C MET A 321 -3.81 13.28 24.25
N THR A 322 -4.66 14.26 24.05
CA THR A 322 -5.74 14.59 24.99
C THR A 322 -6.89 13.60 24.82
N ASP A 323 -7.79 13.49 25.80
CA ASP A 323 -8.87 12.49 25.75
C ASP A 323 -9.82 12.69 24.55
N ASP A 324 -10.04 13.92 24.08
CA ASP A 324 -10.81 14.20 22.86
C ASP A 324 -10.07 13.74 21.60
N GLN A 325 -8.73 13.82 21.58
CA GLN A 325 -7.93 13.26 20.49
C GLN A 325 -7.92 11.72 20.51
N VAL A 326 -7.88 11.10 21.70
CA VAL A 326 -8.07 9.65 21.87
C VAL A 326 -9.46 9.24 21.38
N ALA A 327 -10.49 10.02 21.72
CA ALA A 327 -11.86 9.81 21.25
C ALA A 327 -11.95 9.80 19.72
N LEU A 328 -11.38 10.81 19.06
CA LEU A 328 -11.32 10.88 17.60
C LEU A 328 -10.57 9.69 16.98
N ALA A 329 -9.40 9.37 17.53
CA ALA A 329 -8.62 8.21 17.07
C ALA A 329 -9.42 6.90 17.23
N SER A 330 -10.18 6.76 18.30
CA SER A 330 -10.96 5.53 18.59
C SER A 330 -12.10 5.24 17.60
N ILE A 331 -12.52 6.26 16.85
CA ILE A 331 -13.53 6.14 15.80
C ILE A 331 -12.97 6.38 14.38
N GLY A 332 -11.62 6.48 14.27
CA GLY A 332 -10.94 6.63 12.99
C GLY A 332 -11.08 7.99 12.32
N GLN A 333 -11.14 9.03 13.15
CA GLN A 333 -11.20 10.43 12.75
C GLN A 333 -9.95 11.19 13.25
N GLY A 334 -9.92 12.49 13.05
CA GLY A 334 -8.81 13.34 13.43
C GLY A 334 -7.59 13.15 12.51
N ASN A 335 -6.41 12.93 13.10
CA ASN A 335 -5.16 12.88 12.34
C ASN A 335 -4.80 11.48 11.79
N VAL A 336 -5.70 10.50 11.94
CA VAL A 336 -5.47 9.14 11.45
C VAL A 336 -5.76 9.05 9.95
N LEU A 337 -4.76 8.69 9.15
CA LEU A 337 -4.90 8.50 7.71
C LEU A 337 -4.31 7.14 7.31
N VAL A 338 -5.07 6.37 6.54
CA VAL A 338 -4.69 5.01 6.14
C VAL A 338 -4.80 4.80 4.64
N THR A 339 -3.98 3.88 4.11
CA THR A 339 -4.12 3.40 2.74
C THR A 339 -5.06 2.19 2.69
N PRO A 340 -5.75 1.94 1.56
CA PRO A 340 -6.55 0.72 1.37
C PRO A 340 -5.74 -0.56 1.55
N LEU A 341 -4.49 -0.60 1.10
CA LEU A 341 -3.60 -1.74 1.35
C LEU A 341 -3.40 -1.98 2.85
N GLN A 342 -3.17 -0.93 3.65
CA GLN A 342 -3.03 -1.07 5.10
C GLN A 342 -4.32 -1.62 5.75
N MET A 343 -5.49 -1.25 5.24
CA MET A 343 -6.76 -1.77 5.75
C MET A 343 -7.00 -3.23 5.35
N ALA A 344 -6.53 -3.67 4.19
CA ALA A 344 -6.51 -5.09 3.82
C ALA A 344 -5.56 -5.89 4.73
N ILE A 345 -4.38 -5.34 5.07
CA ILE A 345 -3.45 -5.96 6.04
C ILE A 345 -4.11 -6.06 7.42
N MET A 346 -4.69 -4.98 7.95
CA MET A 346 -5.41 -4.97 9.22
C MET A 346 -6.48 -6.07 9.28
N THR A 347 -7.25 -6.19 8.21
CA THR A 347 -8.30 -7.22 8.09
C THR A 347 -7.70 -8.62 8.08
N SER A 348 -6.56 -8.80 7.41
CA SER A 348 -5.84 -10.07 7.36
C SER A 348 -5.29 -10.48 8.73
N VAL A 349 -4.96 -9.54 9.61
CA VAL A 349 -4.55 -9.85 11.00
C VAL A 349 -5.64 -10.65 11.72
N ILE A 350 -6.89 -10.22 11.61
CA ILE A 350 -8.02 -10.93 12.23
C ILE A 350 -8.23 -12.29 11.57
N ALA A 351 -8.21 -12.33 10.24
CA ALA A 351 -8.37 -13.55 9.46
C ALA A 351 -7.26 -14.59 9.69
N ASN A 352 -6.09 -14.16 10.14
CA ASN A 352 -4.87 -14.98 10.29
C ASN A 352 -4.45 -15.16 11.76
N GLY A 353 -5.39 -15.18 12.69
CA GLY A 353 -5.12 -15.48 14.09
C GLY A 353 -4.17 -14.51 14.78
N GLY A 354 -4.17 -13.24 14.37
CA GLY A 354 -3.43 -12.15 15.01
C GLY A 354 -2.06 -11.83 14.43
N ASN A 355 -1.61 -12.52 13.36
CA ASN A 355 -0.32 -12.26 12.71
C ASN A 355 -0.46 -11.19 11.61
N VAL A 356 0.49 -10.27 11.58
CA VAL A 356 0.64 -9.28 10.50
C VAL A 356 1.49 -9.90 9.39
N ILE A 357 0.86 -10.23 8.27
CA ILE A 357 1.53 -10.82 7.11
C ILE A 357 2.01 -9.71 6.18
N LYS A 358 3.26 -9.78 5.72
CA LYS A 358 3.81 -8.88 4.70
C LYS A 358 3.11 -9.15 3.37
N PRO A 359 2.46 -8.14 2.76
CA PRO A 359 1.88 -8.31 1.44
C PRO A 359 2.98 -8.39 0.38
N TYR A 360 2.73 -9.11 -0.72
CA TYR A 360 3.58 -9.11 -1.89
C TYR A 360 2.78 -9.27 -3.18
N LEU A 361 3.31 -8.68 -4.25
CA LEU A 361 2.67 -8.55 -5.55
C LEU A 361 3.33 -9.42 -6.61
N VAL A 362 4.65 -9.66 -6.51
CA VAL A 362 5.41 -10.47 -7.45
C VAL A 362 5.54 -11.89 -6.93
N LYS A 363 4.93 -12.83 -7.64
CA LYS A 363 4.97 -14.27 -7.33
C LYS A 363 6.34 -14.85 -7.59
N LYS A 364 6.92 -14.52 -8.75
CA LYS A 364 8.28 -14.92 -9.13
C LYS A 364 8.78 -14.10 -10.32
N VAL A 365 10.10 -14.06 -10.46
CA VAL A 365 10.80 -13.57 -11.64
C VAL A 365 11.50 -14.77 -12.30
N VAL A 366 11.29 -14.95 -13.59
CA VAL A 366 11.83 -16.07 -14.37
C VAL A 366 12.69 -15.52 -15.51
N ASN A 367 13.92 -15.98 -15.61
CA ASN A 367 14.80 -15.57 -16.69
C ASN A 367 14.40 -16.20 -18.03
N PRO A 368 14.97 -15.76 -19.17
CA PRO A 368 14.63 -16.30 -20.50
C PRO A 368 14.91 -17.80 -20.68
N LEU A 369 15.76 -18.39 -19.82
CA LEU A 369 16.04 -19.84 -19.82
C LEU A 369 15.01 -20.66 -19.01
N GLY A 370 13.99 -20.02 -18.46
CA GLY A 370 12.97 -20.65 -17.64
C GLY A 370 13.37 -20.87 -16.17
N VAL A 371 14.52 -20.33 -15.73
CA VAL A 371 14.98 -20.45 -14.34
C VAL A 371 14.36 -19.34 -13.49
N THR A 372 13.78 -19.70 -12.36
CA THR A 372 13.29 -18.74 -11.35
C THR A 372 14.48 -18.13 -10.62
N ILE A 373 14.62 -16.81 -10.68
CA ILE A 373 15.70 -16.03 -10.07
C ILE A 373 15.26 -15.29 -8.81
N GLU A 374 13.95 -15.04 -8.66
CA GLU A 374 13.34 -14.43 -7.49
C GLU A 374 11.97 -15.07 -7.24
N SER A 375 11.60 -15.25 -5.98
CA SER A 375 10.28 -15.76 -5.58
C SER A 375 9.73 -14.98 -4.40
N GLY A 376 8.50 -14.52 -4.53
CA GLY A 376 7.72 -14.03 -3.40
C GLY A 376 7.48 -15.16 -2.38
N SER A 377 7.44 -14.81 -1.12
CA SER A 377 7.21 -15.77 -0.05
C SER A 377 6.42 -15.15 1.10
N THR A 378 5.66 -16.00 1.79
CA THR A 378 4.95 -15.62 3.01
C THR A 378 5.94 -15.20 4.10
N SER A 379 5.73 -14.02 4.67
CA SER A 379 6.54 -13.49 5.76
C SER A 379 5.65 -12.83 6.81
N ILE A 380 5.88 -13.17 8.07
CA ILE A 380 5.21 -12.55 9.23
C ILE A 380 6.07 -11.37 9.66
N MET A 381 5.50 -10.16 9.68
CA MET A 381 6.18 -8.97 10.16
C MET A 381 6.20 -8.93 11.70
N ASN A 382 5.05 -9.20 12.32
CA ASN A 382 4.89 -9.28 13.78
C ASN A 382 3.57 -9.98 14.12
N ARG A 383 3.35 -10.22 15.41
CA ARG A 383 2.04 -10.60 15.95
C ARG A 383 1.40 -9.38 16.61
N ALA A 384 0.25 -8.95 16.12
CA ALA A 384 -0.47 -7.78 16.64
C ALA A 384 -1.28 -8.11 17.89
N ILE A 385 -1.97 -9.26 17.89
CA ILE A 385 -2.89 -9.72 18.94
C ILE A 385 -2.80 -11.24 19.14
N LYS A 386 -3.33 -11.73 20.25
CA LYS A 386 -3.47 -13.16 20.52
C LYS A 386 -4.47 -13.81 19.56
N GLU A 387 -4.30 -15.09 19.32
CA GLU A 387 -5.21 -15.89 18.48
C GLU A 387 -6.64 -15.91 19.05
N THR A 388 -6.79 -16.02 20.37
CA THR A 388 -8.09 -15.96 21.05
C THR A 388 -8.79 -14.63 20.82
N THR A 389 -8.05 -13.52 20.90
CA THR A 389 -8.58 -12.18 20.60
C THR A 389 -9.01 -12.05 19.15
N ALA A 390 -8.17 -12.53 18.21
CA ALA A 390 -8.52 -12.54 16.80
C ALA A 390 -9.78 -13.37 16.52
N GLN A 391 -9.97 -14.51 17.23
CA GLN A 391 -11.16 -15.33 17.12
C GLN A 391 -12.41 -14.56 17.59
N THR A 392 -12.38 -13.94 18.77
CA THR A 392 -13.51 -13.15 19.29
C THR A 392 -13.87 -12.00 18.34
N VAL A 393 -12.86 -11.25 17.87
CA VAL A 393 -13.08 -10.16 16.91
C VAL A 393 -13.69 -10.70 15.60
N LYS A 394 -13.21 -11.84 15.10
CA LYS A 394 -13.77 -12.51 13.92
C LYS A 394 -15.25 -12.84 14.12
N ASP A 395 -15.62 -13.39 15.28
CA ASP A 395 -17.00 -13.74 15.58
C ASP A 395 -17.91 -12.48 15.60
N TYR A 396 -17.42 -11.37 16.15
CA TYR A 396 -18.13 -10.09 16.10
C TYR A 396 -18.22 -9.51 14.69
N MET A 397 -17.17 -9.70 13.86
CA MET A 397 -17.22 -9.31 12.44
C MET A 397 -18.24 -10.15 11.65
N VAL A 398 -18.40 -11.45 11.98
CA VAL A 398 -19.43 -12.33 11.40
C VAL A 398 -20.82 -11.83 11.84
N SER A 399 -21.01 -11.62 13.12
CA SER A 399 -22.26 -11.08 13.67
C SER A 399 -22.64 -9.72 13.03
N THR A 400 -21.65 -8.87 12.74
CA THR A 400 -21.89 -7.58 12.05
C THR A 400 -22.41 -7.76 10.62
N VAL A 401 -22.00 -8.82 9.92
CA VAL A 401 -22.55 -9.18 8.60
C VAL A 401 -23.94 -9.81 8.73
N GLU A 402 -24.16 -10.66 9.73
CA GLU A 402 -25.44 -11.32 9.91
C GLU A 402 -26.54 -10.39 10.47
N ASN A 403 -26.19 -9.55 11.43
CA ASN A 403 -27.16 -8.80 12.26
C ASN A 403 -26.91 -7.28 12.29
N GLY A 404 -25.83 -6.79 11.65
CA GLY A 404 -25.37 -5.41 11.82
C GLY A 404 -25.30 -4.60 10.52
N THR A 405 -24.43 -3.59 10.58
CA THR A 405 -24.27 -2.59 9.51
C THR A 405 -23.65 -3.14 8.21
N ALA A 406 -23.07 -4.34 8.25
CA ALA A 406 -22.38 -4.96 7.11
C ALA A 406 -23.22 -6.02 6.36
N SER A 407 -24.53 -6.09 6.61
CA SER A 407 -25.40 -7.17 6.09
C SER A 407 -25.37 -7.36 4.57
N ARG A 408 -25.10 -6.29 3.79
CA ARG A 408 -24.96 -6.38 2.33
C ARG A 408 -23.66 -7.02 1.86
N ALA A 409 -22.73 -7.33 2.76
CA ALA A 409 -21.53 -8.11 2.43
C ALA A 409 -21.78 -9.62 2.45
N GLY A 410 -22.94 -10.07 2.94
CA GLY A 410 -23.30 -11.48 3.04
C GLY A 410 -23.30 -12.19 1.69
N VAL A 411 -22.81 -13.43 1.67
CA VAL A 411 -22.79 -14.32 0.50
C VAL A 411 -23.51 -15.62 0.87
N ARG A 412 -24.46 -16.04 0.04
CA ARG A 412 -25.23 -17.26 0.30
C ARG A 412 -24.34 -18.49 0.44
N GLY A 413 -24.45 -19.18 1.57
CA GLY A 413 -23.70 -20.41 1.87
C GLY A 413 -22.22 -20.19 2.25
N ILE A 414 -21.79 -18.93 2.43
CA ILE A 414 -20.43 -18.58 2.85
C ILE A 414 -20.54 -17.66 4.07
N LYS A 415 -19.89 -18.04 5.16
CA LYS A 415 -19.78 -17.20 6.34
C LYS A 415 -18.79 -16.06 6.07
N VAL A 416 -19.23 -14.82 6.12
CA VAL A 416 -18.43 -13.62 5.86
C VAL A 416 -18.22 -12.85 7.16
N ALA A 417 -16.99 -12.43 7.41
CA ALA A 417 -16.63 -11.50 8.47
C ALA A 417 -16.40 -10.10 7.90
N GLY A 418 -16.99 -9.05 8.47
CA GLY A 418 -16.83 -7.72 7.90
C GLY A 418 -17.19 -6.57 8.82
N LYS A 419 -16.69 -5.38 8.48
CA LYS A 419 -16.97 -4.12 9.17
C LYS A 419 -17.13 -3.01 8.14
N THR A 420 -18.15 -2.18 8.30
CA THR A 420 -18.37 -0.97 7.51
C THR A 420 -17.78 0.24 8.19
N GLY A 421 -17.38 1.22 7.39
CA GLY A 421 -16.99 2.55 7.83
C GLY A 421 -17.65 3.61 6.97
N THR A 422 -17.92 4.73 7.60
CA THR A 422 -18.29 5.98 6.95
C THR A 422 -17.38 7.02 7.59
N ALA A 423 -16.55 7.66 6.81
CA ALA A 423 -15.58 8.61 7.31
C ALA A 423 -15.91 10.00 6.78
N GLU A 424 -16.04 10.95 7.71
CA GLU A 424 -16.21 12.36 7.38
C GLU A 424 -14.94 12.91 6.72
N ASN A 425 -15.10 13.92 5.89
CA ASN A 425 -14.04 14.61 5.18
C ASN A 425 -14.37 16.10 5.04
N GLU A 426 -13.51 16.85 4.36
CA GLU A 426 -13.66 18.30 4.16
C GLU A 426 -14.88 18.69 3.30
N LYS A 427 -15.46 17.74 2.55
CA LYS A 427 -16.63 17.98 1.68
C LYS A 427 -17.90 17.54 2.41
N GLU A 428 -18.60 18.50 2.98
CA GLU A 428 -19.85 18.26 3.71
C GLU A 428 -20.85 17.42 2.89
N GLY A 429 -21.40 16.37 3.53
CA GLY A 429 -22.39 15.46 2.92
C GLY A 429 -21.83 14.49 1.86
N LYS A 430 -20.49 14.35 1.76
CA LYS A 430 -19.84 13.43 0.82
C LYS A 430 -18.78 12.58 1.52
N GLU A 431 -19.19 11.77 2.44
CA GLU A 431 -18.32 10.91 3.22
C GLU A 431 -17.61 9.87 2.34
N HIS A 432 -16.47 9.35 2.83
CA HIS A 432 -15.82 8.16 2.28
C HIS A 432 -16.54 6.91 2.78
N ALA A 433 -16.94 6.06 1.84
CA ALA A 433 -17.61 4.80 2.15
C ALA A 433 -16.57 3.67 2.20
N TRP A 434 -16.41 3.04 3.38
CA TRP A 434 -15.47 1.96 3.60
C TRP A 434 -16.16 0.63 3.88
N PHE A 435 -15.56 -0.45 3.39
CA PHE A 435 -15.81 -1.81 3.86
C PHE A 435 -14.49 -2.55 3.97
N VAL A 436 -14.34 -3.33 5.06
CA VAL A 436 -13.27 -4.31 5.24
C VAL A 436 -13.87 -5.63 5.67
N GLY A 437 -13.32 -6.74 5.18
CA GLY A 437 -13.83 -8.05 5.57
C GLY A 437 -13.06 -9.18 4.89
N PHE A 438 -13.40 -10.41 5.26
CA PHE A 438 -12.79 -11.61 4.70
C PHE A 438 -13.78 -12.77 4.61
N ALA A 439 -13.49 -13.72 3.76
CA ALA A 439 -14.31 -14.90 3.55
C ALA A 439 -13.48 -16.09 3.02
N PRO A 440 -13.93 -17.35 3.27
CA PRO A 440 -14.88 -17.73 4.31
C PRO A 440 -14.34 -17.39 5.71
N ALA A 441 -15.18 -17.12 6.70
CA ALA A 441 -14.72 -16.78 8.04
C ALA A 441 -14.00 -17.95 8.75
N ASP A 442 -14.42 -19.17 8.47
CA ASP A 442 -13.87 -20.38 9.11
C ASP A 442 -12.54 -20.84 8.46
N ASP A 443 -12.34 -20.57 7.16
CA ASP A 443 -11.11 -20.86 6.40
C ASP A 443 -10.77 -19.71 5.46
N PRO A 444 -10.22 -18.58 5.96
CA PRO A 444 -10.07 -17.38 5.19
C PRO A 444 -9.17 -17.55 3.95
N GLN A 445 -9.71 -17.20 2.78
CA GLN A 445 -9.04 -17.29 1.48
C GLN A 445 -8.81 -15.93 0.84
N ILE A 446 -9.64 -14.95 1.18
CA ILE A 446 -9.58 -13.59 0.64
C ILE A 446 -9.99 -12.58 1.71
N ALA A 447 -9.14 -11.58 1.94
CA ALA A 447 -9.41 -10.40 2.74
C ALA A 447 -9.48 -9.19 1.81
N ILE A 448 -10.47 -8.32 1.99
CA ILE A 448 -10.77 -7.20 1.10
C ILE A 448 -10.88 -5.90 1.88
N ALA A 449 -10.33 -4.82 1.31
CA ALA A 449 -10.63 -3.45 1.67
C ALA A 449 -11.18 -2.71 0.45
N VAL A 450 -12.31 -2.03 0.62
CA VAL A 450 -12.94 -1.18 -0.38
C VAL A 450 -13.11 0.21 0.18
N VAL A 451 -12.66 1.23 -0.55
CA VAL A 451 -12.97 2.64 -0.28
C VAL A 451 -13.56 3.28 -1.52
N LEU A 452 -14.63 4.06 -1.32
CA LEU A 452 -15.20 4.93 -2.34
C LEU A 452 -15.12 6.37 -1.83
N GLU A 453 -14.45 7.22 -2.61
CA GLU A 453 -14.24 8.63 -2.26
C GLU A 453 -15.52 9.43 -2.47
N TYR A 454 -15.84 10.33 -1.52
CA TYR A 454 -16.90 11.33 -1.67
C TYR A 454 -18.21 10.78 -2.25
N ASN A 455 -18.57 9.58 -1.83
CA ASN A 455 -19.61 8.80 -2.53
C ASN A 455 -21.04 9.09 -2.02
N GLY A 456 -21.21 9.91 -0.97
CA GLY A 456 -22.51 10.35 -0.46
C GLY A 456 -23.40 9.24 0.10
N GLY A 457 -22.84 8.10 0.50
CA GLY A 457 -23.53 6.96 1.08
C GLY A 457 -22.65 6.24 2.10
N THR A 458 -23.22 5.25 2.77
CA THR A 458 -22.51 4.48 3.80
C THR A 458 -21.66 3.35 3.21
N GLY A 459 -20.67 2.89 3.97
CA GLY A 459 -19.92 1.68 3.60
C GLY A 459 -20.83 0.46 3.41
N GLY A 460 -21.89 0.34 4.22
CA GLY A 460 -22.87 -0.73 4.11
C GLY A 460 -23.72 -0.68 2.83
N SER A 461 -24.03 0.51 2.33
CA SER A 461 -24.84 0.66 1.10
C SER A 461 -24.00 0.52 -0.18
N ASN A 462 -22.73 0.97 -0.17
CA ASN A 462 -21.96 1.17 -1.40
C ASN A 462 -20.74 0.26 -1.53
N SER A 463 -19.98 0.05 -0.44
CA SER A 463 -18.73 -0.72 -0.47
C SER A 463 -18.93 -2.19 -0.13
N ALA A 464 -19.83 -2.52 0.80
CA ALA A 464 -20.13 -3.90 1.20
C ALA A 464 -20.66 -4.76 0.03
N PRO A 465 -21.56 -4.28 -0.87
CA PRO A 465 -21.99 -5.06 -2.03
C PRO A 465 -20.86 -5.40 -3.00
N ILE A 466 -19.88 -4.50 -3.18
CA ILE A 466 -18.68 -4.78 -4.01
C ILE A 466 -17.91 -5.96 -3.43
N ALA A 467 -17.68 -5.94 -2.11
CA ALA A 467 -16.97 -7.01 -1.44
C ALA A 467 -17.73 -8.34 -1.50
N SER A 468 -19.06 -8.34 -1.33
CA SER A 468 -19.91 -9.53 -1.45
C SER A 468 -19.74 -10.21 -2.81
N GLU A 469 -19.82 -9.44 -3.90
CA GLU A 469 -19.63 -9.96 -5.25
C GLU A 469 -18.23 -10.51 -5.48
N LEU A 470 -17.19 -9.88 -4.92
CA LEU A 470 -15.80 -10.33 -5.04
C LEU A 470 -15.56 -11.60 -4.22
N PHE A 471 -16.10 -11.71 -3.00
CA PHE A 471 -16.06 -12.94 -2.20
C PHE A 471 -16.70 -14.10 -2.95
N ASN A 472 -17.92 -13.88 -3.45
CA ASN A 472 -18.64 -14.89 -4.23
C ASN A 472 -17.84 -15.31 -5.48
N TYR A 473 -17.32 -14.33 -6.23
CA TYR A 473 -16.58 -14.60 -7.46
C TYR A 473 -15.27 -15.35 -7.22
N TRP A 474 -14.50 -14.95 -6.18
CA TRP A 474 -13.27 -15.61 -5.82
C TRP A 474 -13.48 -17.08 -5.38
N ILE A 475 -14.38 -17.27 -4.40
CA ILE A 475 -14.56 -18.58 -3.74
C ILE A 475 -15.24 -19.57 -4.67
N ASN A 476 -16.28 -19.15 -5.39
CA ASN A 476 -17.09 -20.06 -6.18
C ASN A 476 -16.60 -20.28 -7.62
N TYR A 477 -15.80 -19.36 -8.17
CA TYR A 477 -15.43 -19.41 -9.59
C TYR A 477 -13.93 -19.43 -9.87
N LEU A 478 -13.07 -18.84 -9.03
CA LEU A 478 -11.66 -18.70 -9.31
C LEU A 478 -10.75 -19.61 -8.48
N ASN A 479 -11.10 -19.89 -7.25
CA ASN A 479 -10.28 -20.66 -6.30
C ASN A 479 -10.84 -22.07 -6.07
N LYS A 480 -11.28 -22.74 -7.14
CA LYS A 480 -11.74 -24.15 -7.15
C LYS A 480 -10.58 -25.08 -7.46
#